data_8c4e8faca96e33e97a420d6abf6ac9d2
#
_entry.id   8c4e8faca96e33e97a420d6abf6ac9d2
#
_cell.length_a   1.000
_cell.length_b   1.000
_cell.length_c   1.000
_cell.angle_alpha   90.00
_cell.angle_beta   90.00
_cell.angle_gamma   90.00
#
_symmetry.space_group_name_H-M   'P 1'
#
loop_
_entity.id
_entity.type
_entity.pdbx_description
1 polymer ?
#
loop_
_entity_poly.entity_id
_entity_poly.type
_entity_poly.pdbx_seq_one_letter_code
_entity_poly.pdbx_strand_id
1 'polypeptide(L)'
;MLAISLPLASGLAFGQESVPTATYQGGGAFSLGQMFTFFFLMLGPLKILGPFVQITRKADAALTRRIAIRAFLYSCAALVVAALIGEEFLRKFNIQVSVLAIAAGIILFLVALRAVIEQFDIDPGATPKHYEPDMRYAASPLAFPTIVTPYGVATVIVCMALTPDSMTEIKIYFVLLGLMVLDLVAMLFARPILKYLQMPLMLFGTVLGIIQVALGLSIILQGLQNAGFIAAK
;
A
#
# COMPACT_ATOMS: atom_id res chain seq x y z
N MET A 1 -23.10 -67.79 -7.44
CA MET A 1 -22.74 -66.67 -6.55
C MET A 1 -21.77 -65.75 -7.28
N LEU A 2 -22.31 -64.78 -7.98
CA LEU A 2 -21.54 -63.84 -8.81
C LEU A 2 -21.18 -62.62 -7.94
N ALA A 3 -19.90 -62.41 -7.75
CA ALA A 3 -19.38 -61.18 -7.13
C ALA A 3 -19.16 -60.12 -8.21
N ILE A 4 -20.00 -59.07 -8.21
CA ILE A 4 -19.88 -57.90 -9.05
C ILE A 4 -18.89 -56.96 -8.39
N SER A 5 -17.69 -56.82 -8.95
CA SER A 5 -16.71 -55.82 -8.55
C SER A 5 -17.02 -54.51 -9.37
N LEU A 6 -17.50 -53.50 -8.65
CA LEU A 6 -17.58 -52.12 -9.19
C LEU A 6 -16.16 -51.47 -9.19
N PRO A 7 -15.74 -50.80 -10.26
CA PRO A 7 -14.60 -49.92 -10.21
C PRO A 7 -15.04 -48.58 -9.66
N LEU A 8 -14.58 -48.25 -8.45
CA LEU A 8 -14.73 -46.93 -7.83
C LEU A 8 -13.63 -45.99 -8.34
N ALA A 9 -14.11 -44.85 -8.78
CA ALA A 9 -13.42 -43.55 -8.75
C ALA A 9 -12.18 -43.36 -9.62
N SER A 10 -12.43 -42.94 -10.87
CA SER A 10 -11.55 -41.99 -11.55
C SER A 10 -11.56 -40.66 -10.75
N GLY A 11 -10.62 -40.49 -9.86
CA GLY A 11 -10.39 -39.22 -9.14
C GLY A 11 -10.11 -38.13 -10.17
N LEU A 12 -10.89 -37.08 -10.12
CA LEU A 12 -10.58 -35.79 -10.74
C LEU A 12 -9.23 -35.30 -10.18
N ALA A 13 -8.18 -35.61 -10.91
CA ALA A 13 -6.89 -34.98 -10.70
C ALA A 13 -7.07 -33.49 -11.09
N PHE A 14 -7.42 -32.67 -10.12
CA PHE A 14 -7.15 -31.23 -10.23
C PHE A 14 -5.65 -31.10 -10.42
N GLY A 15 -5.24 -30.76 -11.64
CA GLY A 15 -3.87 -30.42 -11.94
C GLY A 15 -3.38 -29.42 -10.92
N GLN A 16 -2.40 -29.83 -10.12
CA GLN A 16 -1.58 -28.89 -9.35
C GLN A 16 -0.76 -28.09 -10.38
N GLU A 17 -1.42 -27.12 -11.02
CA GLU A 17 -0.67 -26.00 -11.57
C GLU A 17 0.04 -25.38 -10.38
N SER A 18 1.34 -25.57 -10.32
CA SER A 18 2.21 -24.86 -9.40
C SER A 18 2.02 -23.38 -9.68
N VAL A 19 1.15 -22.73 -8.88
CA VAL A 19 1.12 -21.27 -8.80
C VAL A 19 2.59 -20.88 -8.59
N PRO A 20 3.17 -20.05 -9.46
CA PRO A 20 4.54 -19.58 -9.22
C PRO A 20 4.50 -18.88 -7.86
N THR A 21 4.95 -19.59 -6.84
CA THR A 21 5.28 -18.94 -5.58
C THR A 21 6.33 -17.93 -5.95
N ALA A 22 5.97 -16.65 -5.95
CA ALA A 22 6.95 -15.59 -5.95
C ALA A 22 7.81 -15.84 -4.72
N THR A 23 8.83 -16.67 -4.91
CA THR A 23 9.82 -17.00 -3.90
C THR A 23 10.54 -15.69 -3.63
N TYR A 24 10.11 -15.00 -2.60
CA TYR A 24 10.87 -13.94 -1.99
C TYR A 24 12.12 -14.64 -1.45
N GLN A 25 13.14 -14.77 -2.29
CA GLN A 25 14.45 -15.25 -1.86
C GLN A 25 14.99 -14.18 -0.92
N GLY A 26 14.85 -14.42 0.35
CA GLY A 26 15.49 -13.63 1.38
C GLY A 26 16.99 -13.65 1.15
N GLY A 27 17.57 -12.51 0.75
CA GLY A 27 19.00 -12.34 0.57
C GLY A 27 19.43 -11.63 -0.71
N GLY A 28 18.56 -11.41 -1.68
CA GLY A 28 18.87 -10.60 -2.87
C GLY A 28 18.30 -9.18 -2.74
N ALA A 29 19.10 -8.18 -3.10
CA ALA A 29 18.63 -6.80 -3.20
C ALA A 29 17.35 -6.75 -4.06
N PHE A 30 16.27 -6.15 -3.52
CA PHE A 30 15.02 -5.98 -4.26
C PHE A 30 15.29 -5.35 -5.63
N SER A 31 14.75 -5.92 -6.69
CA SER A 31 14.83 -5.26 -7.99
C SER A 31 14.09 -3.93 -7.94
N LEU A 32 14.53 -2.93 -8.69
CA LEU A 32 13.86 -1.63 -8.76
C LEU A 32 12.37 -1.76 -9.11
N GLY A 33 12.02 -2.71 -9.98
CA GLY A 33 10.64 -2.98 -10.36
C GLY A 33 9.81 -3.52 -9.20
N GLN A 34 10.36 -4.41 -8.38
CA GLN A 34 9.71 -4.92 -7.19
C GLN A 34 9.49 -3.83 -6.15
N MET A 35 10.52 -3.00 -5.89
CA MET A 35 10.42 -1.84 -4.99
C MET A 35 9.35 -0.86 -5.48
N PHE A 36 9.36 -0.51 -6.76
CA PHE A 36 8.35 0.37 -7.34
C PHE A 36 6.95 -0.20 -7.19
N THR A 37 6.73 -1.48 -7.54
CA THR A 37 5.42 -2.14 -7.42
C THR A 37 4.95 -2.14 -5.98
N PHE A 38 5.83 -2.45 -5.04
CA PHE A 38 5.51 -2.48 -3.62
C PHE A 38 5.14 -1.11 -3.07
N PHE A 39 5.94 -0.08 -3.35
CA PHE A 39 5.62 1.29 -2.95
C PHE A 39 4.39 1.83 -3.69
N PHE A 40 4.19 1.49 -4.95
CA PHE A 40 2.99 1.86 -5.70
C PHE A 40 1.71 1.31 -5.05
N LEU A 41 1.74 0.07 -4.58
CA LEU A 41 0.62 -0.54 -3.85
C LEU A 41 0.38 0.14 -2.49
N MET A 42 1.46 0.57 -1.80
CA MET A 42 1.38 1.14 -0.45
C MET A 42 1.07 2.64 -0.44
N LEU A 43 1.69 3.39 -1.34
CA LEU A 43 1.69 4.86 -1.39
C LEU A 43 1.04 5.42 -2.68
N GLY A 44 0.58 4.57 -3.59
CA GLY A 44 0.23 4.93 -4.96
C GLY A 44 -1.04 5.77 -5.13
N PRO A 45 -1.19 6.38 -6.33
CA PRO A 45 -2.12 7.46 -6.63
C PRO A 45 -3.60 7.09 -6.59
N LEU A 46 -3.92 5.81 -6.69
CA LEU A 46 -5.32 5.36 -6.76
C LEU A 46 -6.11 5.71 -5.49
N LYS A 47 -5.45 5.69 -4.33
CA LYS A 47 -6.08 5.98 -3.03
C LYS A 47 -6.41 7.45 -2.82
N ILE A 48 -5.60 8.35 -3.39
CA ILE A 48 -5.74 9.79 -3.16
C ILE A 48 -6.85 10.42 -3.99
N LEU A 49 -7.20 9.84 -5.14
CA LEU A 49 -8.14 10.44 -6.09
C LEU A 49 -9.51 10.75 -5.46
N GLY A 50 -10.10 9.78 -4.76
CA GLY A 50 -11.40 9.92 -4.11
C GLY A 50 -11.40 11.04 -3.05
N PRO A 51 -10.59 10.93 -1.99
CA PRO A 51 -10.48 11.95 -0.95
C PRO A 51 -10.13 13.34 -1.48
N PHE A 52 -9.20 13.42 -2.45
CA PHE A 52 -8.80 14.70 -3.03
C PHE A 52 -9.96 15.41 -3.74
N VAL A 53 -10.72 14.68 -4.57
CA VAL A 53 -11.87 15.26 -5.29
C VAL A 53 -12.99 15.65 -4.31
N GLN A 54 -13.22 14.86 -3.25
CA GLN A 54 -14.21 15.21 -2.23
C GLN A 54 -13.85 16.53 -1.54
N ILE A 55 -12.59 16.71 -1.12
CA ILE A 55 -12.09 17.91 -0.44
C ILE A 55 -12.09 19.11 -1.37
N THR A 56 -11.74 18.93 -2.66
CA THR A 56 -11.59 20.02 -3.61
C THR A 56 -12.84 20.25 -4.46
N ARG A 57 -13.96 19.58 -4.19
CA ARG A 57 -15.18 19.63 -5.02
C ARG A 57 -15.69 21.04 -5.26
N LYS A 58 -15.68 21.90 -4.23
CA LYS A 58 -16.14 23.30 -4.26
C LYS A 58 -14.98 24.30 -4.42
N ALA A 59 -13.74 23.83 -4.54
CA ALA A 59 -12.57 24.70 -4.70
C ALA A 59 -12.44 25.18 -6.14
N ASP A 60 -11.95 26.40 -6.31
CA ASP A 60 -11.49 26.90 -7.60
C ASP A 60 -10.21 26.17 -8.06
N ALA A 61 -9.83 26.37 -9.31
CA ALA A 61 -8.65 25.70 -9.86
C ALA A 61 -7.34 26.12 -9.16
N ALA A 62 -7.25 27.38 -8.71
CA ALA A 62 -6.07 27.89 -8.03
C ALA A 62 -5.90 27.25 -6.64
N LEU A 63 -6.97 27.18 -5.86
CA LEU A 63 -6.96 26.54 -4.53
C LEU A 63 -6.72 25.04 -4.65
N THR A 64 -7.36 24.35 -5.60
CA THR A 64 -7.15 22.93 -5.89
C THR A 64 -5.66 22.63 -6.14
N ARG A 65 -5.02 23.42 -7.02
CA ARG A 65 -3.59 23.28 -7.32
C ARG A 65 -2.71 23.55 -6.10
N ARG A 66 -3.02 24.57 -5.30
CA ARG A 66 -2.27 24.89 -4.08
C ARG A 66 -2.37 23.75 -3.04
N ILE A 67 -3.55 23.17 -2.86
CA ILE A 67 -3.75 22.01 -1.96
C ILE A 67 -2.92 20.82 -2.45
N ALA A 68 -2.96 20.51 -3.76
CA ALA A 68 -2.19 19.40 -4.33
C ALA A 68 -0.67 19.56 -4.11
N ILE A 69 -0.13 20.76 -4.42
CA ILE A 69 1.30 21.05 -4.26
C ILE A 69 1.72 20.97 -2.78
N ARG A 70 0.92 21.53 -1.86
CA ARG A 70 1.23 21.45 -0.44
C ARG A 70 1.15 20.02 0.11
N ALA A 71 0.13 19.25 -0.30
CA ALA A 71 0.03 17.84 0.08
C ALA A 71 1.25 17.06 -0.41
N PHE A 72 1.67 17.27 -1.65
CA PHE A 72 2.90 16.69 -2.21
C PHE A 72 4.14 17.05 -1.37
N LEU A 73 4.34 18.34 -1.06
CA LEU A 73 5.49 18.80 -0.27
C LEU A 73 5.51 18.19 1.13
N TYR A 74 4.36 18.15 1.82
CA TYR A 74 4.26 17.54 3.15
C TYR A 74 4.52 16.03 3.09
N SER A 75 4.03 15.35 2.06
CA SER A 75 4.28 13.92 1.87
C SER A 75 5.74 13.62 1.59
N CYS A 76 6.38 14.38 0.70
CA CYS A 76 7.82 14.26 0.45
C CYS A 76 8.64 14.50 1.73
N ALA A 77 8.34 15.56 2.49
CA ALA A 77 9.02 15.85 3.74
C ALA A 77 8.86 14.70 4.76
N ALA A 78 7.63 14.18 4.92
CA ALA A 78 7.37 13.08 5.84
C ALA A 78 8.11 11.80 5.44
N LEU A 79 8.15 11.44 4.15
CA LEU A 79 8.88 10.25 3.68
C LEU A 79 10.40 10.40 3.81
N VAL A 80 10.94 11.60 3.52
CA VAL A 80 12.37 11.86 3.71
C VAL A 80 12.73 11.76 5.20
N VAL A 81 11.93 12.35 6.09
CA VAL A 81 12.14 12.24 7.53
C VAL A 81 12.06 10.77 7.98
N ALA A 82 11.06 10.02 7.49
CA ALA A 82 10.93 8.59 7.80
C ALA A 82 12.15 7.78 7.33
N ALA A 83 12.65 8.06 6.12
CA ALA A 83 13.80 7.37 5.56
C ALA A 83 15.11 7.68 6.31
N LEU A 84 15.34 8.95 6.67
CA LEU A 84 16.57 9.38 7.33
C LEU A 84 16.62 9.01 8.81
N ILE A 85 15.48 9.10 9.51
CA ILE A 85 15.44 8.96 10.97
C ILE A 85 15.00 7.54 11.38
N GLY A 86 14.27 6.84 10.50
CA GLY A 86 13.65 5.56 10.85
C GLY A 86 14.67 4.49 11.29
N GLU A 87 15.77 4.35 10.57
CA GLU A 87 16.83 3.39 10.91
C GLU A 87 17.50 3.74 12.26
N GLU A 88 17.78 5.01 12.49
CA GLU A 88 18.37 5.48 13.76
C GLU A 88 17.46 5.18 14.95
N PHE A 89 16.14 5.35 14.78
CA PHE A 89 15.16 4.99 15.81
C PHE A 89 15.15 3.49 16.08
N LEU A 90 15.15 2.65 15.05
CA LEU A 90 15.21 1.19 15.21
C LEU A 90 16.44 0.79 16.02
N ARG A 91 17.60 1.34 15.67
CA ARG A 91 18.87 1.07 16.35
C ARG A 91 18.86 1.53 17.81
N LYS A 92 18.42 2.79 18.06
CA LYS A 92 18.38 3.40 19.39
C LYS A 92 17.47 2.66 20.36
N PHE A 93 16.32 2.18 19.88
CA PHE A 93 15.35 1.44 20.71
C PHE A 93 15.54 -0.08 20.63
N ASN A 94 16.60 -0.55 19.95
CA ASN A 94 16.87 -1.98 19.75
C ASN A 94 15.68 -2.74 19.15
N ILE A 95 14.94 -2.10 18.23
CA ILE A 95 13.80 -2.69 17.54
C ILE A 95 14.32 -3.48 16.33
N GLN A 96 14.05 -4.77 16.32
CA GLN A 96 14.39 -5.61 15.18
C GLN A 96 13.54 -5.22 13.96
N VAL A 97 14.14 -5.21 12.77
CA VAL A 97 13.45 -4.90 11.50
C VAL A 97 12.28 -5.87 11.26
N SER A 98 12.43 -7.15 11.65
CA SER A 98 11.37 -8.14 11.59
C SER A 98 10.15 -7.78 12.43
N VAL A 99 10.34 -7.20 13.61
CA VAL A 99 9.24 -6.74 14.49
C VAL A 99 8.52 -5.55 13.86
N LEU A 100 9.26 -4.60 13.28
CA LEU A 100 8.66 -3.48 12.55
C LEU A 100 7.87 -3.98 11.33
N ALA A 101 8.40 -4.97 10.60
CA ALA A 101 7.71 -5.57 9.45
C ALA A 101 6.39 -6.23 9.88
N ILE A 102 6.38 -6.99 10.99
CA ILE A 102 5.16 -7.58 11.55
C ILE A 102 4.13 -6.48 11.89
N ALA A 103 4.55 -5.43 12.59
CA ALA A 103 3.67 -4.31 12.94
C ALA A 103 3.10 -3.62 11.69
N ALA A 104 3.92 -3.36 10.68
CA ALA A 104 3.50 -2.79 9.41
C ALA A 104 2.49 -3.70 8.68
N GLY A 105 2.75 -5.00 8.66
CA GLY A 105 1.85 -6.01 8.08
C GLY A 105 0.50 -6.05 8.78
N ILE A 106 0.46 -5.99 10.11
CA ILE A 106 -0.78 -5.94 10.89
C ILE A 106 -1.58 -4.68 10.56
N ILE A 107 -0.94 -3.50 10.54
CA ILE A 107 -1.61 -2.24 10.21
C ILE A 107 -2.15 -2.29 8.77
N LEU A 108 -1.35 -2.76 7.80
CA LEU A 108 -1.78 -2.91 6.42
C LEU A 108 -2.98 -3.85 6.30
N PHE A 109 -2.90 -5.04 6.93
CA PHE A 109 -3.97 -6.02 6.92
C PHE A 109 -5.28 -5.44 7.46
N LEU A 110 -5.24 -4.78 8.62
CA LEU A 110 -6.43 -4.21 9.25
C LEU A 110 -7.03 -3.06 8.42
N VAL A 111 -6.19 -2.16 7.91
CA VAL A 111 -6.66 -1.02 7.09
C VAL A 111 -7.24 -1.50 5.76
N ALA A 112 -6.57 -2.44 5.10
CA ALA A 112 -7.05 -2.99 3.84
C ALA A 112 -8.32 -3.83 4.02
N LEU A 113 -8.40 -4.66 5.06
CA LEU A 113 -9.57 -5.45 5.39
C LEU A 113 -10.78 -4.53 5.68
N ARG A 114 -10.57 -3.49 6.47
CA ARG A 114 -11.61 -2.50 6.74
C ARG A 114 -12.10 -1.82 5.46
N ALA A 115 -11.20 -1.41 4.58
CA ALA A 115 -11.55 -0.79 3.30
C ALA A 115 -12.35 -1.73 2.39
N VAL A 116 -12.06 -3.04 2.42
CA VAL A 116 -12.83 -4.05 1.68
C VAL A 116 -14.23 -4.21 2.31
N ILE A 117 -14.32 -4.32 3.63
CA ILE A 117 -15.62 -4.48 4.34
C ILE A 117 -16.52 -3.26 4.10
N GLU A 118 -15.99 -2.04 4.21
CA GLU A 118 -16.73 -0.79 3.99
C GLU A 118 -17.35 -0.70 2.57
N GLN A 119 -16.83 -1.46 1.59
CA GLN A 119 -17.42 -1.54 0.24
C GLN A 119 -18.72 -2.35 0.22
N PHE A 120 -18.94 -3.23 1.19
CA PHE A 120 -20.16 -4.03 1.31
C PHE A 120 -21.18 -3.38 2.24
N ASP A 121 -20.76 -2.47 3.11
CA ASP A 121 -21.63 -1.68 3.97
C ASP A 121 -22.21 -0.51 3.16
N ILE A 122 -23.26 -0.81 2.38
CA ILE A 122 -24.05 0.23 1.71
C ILE A 122 -24.99 0.80 2.77
N ASP A 123 -24.55 1.84 3.47
CA ASP A 123 -25.44 2.65 4.29
C ASP A 123 -26.17 3.67 3.39
N PRO A 124 -27.48 3.45 3.09
CA PRO A 124 -28.25 4.38 2.25
C PRO A 124 -28.42 5.77 2.89
N GLY A 125 -28.10 5.90 4.18
CA GLY A 125 -28.20 7.13 4.95
C GLY A 125 -26.88 7.86 5.19
N ALA A 126 -25.76 7.32 4.73
CA ALA A 126 -24.46 7.97 4.91
C ALA A 126 -24.42 9.33 4.18
N THR A 127 -24.55 10.40 4.94
CA THR A 127 -24.40 11.75 4.40
C THR A 127 -22.96 11.95 3.97
N PRO A 128 -22.71 12.36 2.70
CA PRO A 128 -21.35 12.65 2.24
C PRO A 128 -20.71 13.69 3.18
N LYS A 129 -19.53 13.38 3.71
CA LYS A 129 -18.78 14.35 4.52
C LYS A 129 -18.62 15.63 3.72
N HIS A 130 -19.21 16.71 4.22
CA HIS A 130 -19.16 18.01 3.59
C HIS A 130 -17.86 18.68 4.00
N TYR A 131 -16.92 18.75 3.04
CA TYR A 131 -15.68 19.49 3.26
C TYR A 131 -15.83 20.89 2.64
N GLU A 132 -15.62 21.92 3.47
CA GLU A 132 -15.36 23.26 2.92
C GLU A 132 -13.88 23.31 2.51
N PRO A 133 -13.57 23.68 1.26
CA PRO A 133 -12.20 23.68 0.78
C PRO A 133 -11.30 24.58 1.62
N ASP A 134 -10.32 23.99 2.30
CA ASP A 134 -9.35 24.70 3.15
C ASP A 134 -7.95 24.12 2.92
N MET A 135 -6.94 25.00 3.01
CA MET A 135 -5.54 24.62 2.87
C MET A 135 -5.04 23.67 3.95
N ARG A 136 -5.69 23.63 5.12
CA ARG A 136 -5.35 22.68 6.22
C ARG A 136 -5.51 21.23 5.80
N TYR A 137 -6.42 20.96 4.87
CA TYR A 137 -6.63 19.61 4.35
C TYR A 137 -5.45 19.06 3.52
N ALA A 138 -4.53 19.93 3.10
CA ALA A 138 -3.30 19.48 2.44
C ALA A 138 -2.40 18.67 3.38
N ALA A 139 -2.35 19.01 4.68
CA ALA A 139 -1.59 18.25 5.67
C ALA A 139 -2.37 17.04 6.18
N SER A 140 -3.60 17.27 6.65
CA SER A 140 -4.49 16.20 7.12
C SER A 140 -5.91 16.48 6.59
N PRO A 141 -6.56 15.48 5.94
CA PRO A 141 -6.15 14.07 5.82
C PRO A 141 -5.30 13.74 4.59
N LEU A 142 -4.99 14.69 3.68
CA LEU A 142 -4.39 14.36 2.37
C LEU A 142 -2.95 13.84 2.49
N ALA A 143 -2.01 14.65 2.99
CA ALA A 143 -0.63 14.19 3.12
C ALA A 143 -0.55 13.02 4.10
N PHE A 144 -1.17 13.14 5.27
CA PHE A 144 -1.24 12.06 6.25
C PHE A 144 -2.68 11.91 6.76
N PRO A 145 -3.27 10.73 6.79
CA PRO A 145 -2.69 9.41 6.47
C PRO A 145 -2.96 8.91 5.04
N THR A 146 -3.47 9.76 4.11
CA THR A 146 -3.93 9.25 2.80
C THR A 146 -2.78 8.94 1.84
N ILE A 147 -1.86 9.90 1.61
CA ILE A 147 -0.67 9.67 0.77
C ILE A 147 0.36 8.88 1.58
N VAL A 148 0.82 9.46 2.68
CA VAL A 148 1.80 8.86 3.58
C VAL A 148 1.07 8.03 4.62
N THR A 149 0.88 6.77 4.32
CA THR A 149 0.20 5.83 5.23
C THR A 149 1.15 5.32 6.30
N PRO A 150 0.67 4.97 7.52
CA PRO A 150 1.53 4.43 8.58
C PRO A 150 2.31 3.18 8.15
N TYR A 151 1.65 2.26 7.43
CA TYR A 151 2.31 1.07 6.90
C TYR A 151 3.27 1.39 5.74
N GLY A 152 3.00 2.45 4.95
CA GLY A 152 3.92 2.95 3.93
C GLY A 152 5.19 3.52 4.55
N VAL A 153 5.07 4.30 5.63
CA VAL A 153 6.22 4.80 6.41
C VAL A 153 7.06 3.62 6.95
N ALA A 154 6.41 2.64 7.59
CA ALA A 154 7.11 1.47 8.10
C ALA A 154 7.82 0.70 6.98
N THR A 155 7.19 0.56 5.81
CA THR A 155 7.80 -0.07 4.63
C THR A 155 9.04 0.68 4.17
N VAL A 156 9.01 2.00 4.10
CA VAL A 156 10.19 2.82 3.74
C VAL A 156 11.32 2.57 4.73
N ILE A 157 11.03 2.60 6.04
CA ILE A 157 12.02 2.37 7.09
C ILE A 157 12.61 0.95 6.96
N VAL A 158 11.79 -0.08 6.75
CA VAL A 158 12.24 -1.47 6.55
C VAL A 158 13.14 -1.58 5.31
N CYS A 159 12.73 -0.97 4.18
CA CYS A 159 13.54 -0.98 2.97
C CYS A 159 14.89 -0.30 3.16
N MET A 160 14.94 0.84 3.86
CA MET A 160 16.20 1.54 4.16
C MET A 160 17.08 0.71 5.10
N ALA A 161 16.51 0.15 6.18
CA ALA A 161 17.25 -0.66 7.15
C ALA A 161 17.82 -1.98 6.58
N LEU A 162 17.22 -2.50 5.50
CA LEU A 162 17.70 -3.70 4.80
C LEU A 162 18.63 -3.41 3.63
N THR A 163 18.89 -2.12 3.35
CA THR A 163 19.72 -1.72 2.20
C THR A 163 21.19 -1.74 2.57
N PRO A 164 22.02 -2.52 1.85
CA PRO A 164 23.43 -2.70 2.21
C PRO A 164 24.37 -1.61 1.69
N ASP A 165 23.92 -0.79 0.72
CA ASP A 165 24.77 0.14 -0.02
C ASP A 165 24.07 1.47 -0.34
N SER A 166 24.83 2.56 -0.33
CA SER A 166 24.35 3.90 -0.63
C SER A 166 23.76 4.06 -2.05
N MET A 167 24.20 3.24 -3.00
CA MET A 167 23.65 3.29 -4.36
C MET A 167 22.20 2.79 -4.40
N THR A 168 21.88 1.77 -3.62
CA THR A 168 20.49 1.26 -3.49
C THR A 168 19.63 2.23 -2.70
N GLU A 169 20.16 2.89 -1.66
CA GLU A 169 19.45 3.97 -0.96
C GLU A 169 19.02 5.09 -1.91
N ILE A 170 19.94 5.56 -2.75
CA ILE A 170 19.64 6.59 -3.76
C ILE A 170 18.53 6.13 -4.71
N LYS A 171 18.55 4.87 -5.14
CA LYS A 171 17.49 4.30 -5.99
C LYS A 171 16.12 4.31 -5.29
N ILE A 172 16.08 4.00 -3.99
CA ILE A 172 14.84 4.06 -3.19
C ILE A 172 14.31 5.49 -3.15
N TYR A 173 15.16 6.48 -2.89
CA TYR A 173 14.74 7.89 -2.92
C TYR A 173 14.18 8.31 -4.27
N PHE A 174 14.80 7.90 -5.39
CA PHE A 174 14.30 8.18 -6.73
C PHE A 174 12.94 7.52 -7.00
N VAL A 175 12.75 6.28 -6.55
CA VAL A 175 11.46 5.57 -6.68
C VAL A 175 10.38 6.27 -5.87
N LEU A 176 10.67 6.64 -4.61
CA LEU A 176 9.74 7.37 -3.75
C LEU A 176 9.38 8.75 -4.34
N LEU A 177 10.38 9.50 -4.81
CA LEU A 177 10.14 10.80 -5.44
C LEU A 177 9.30 10.65 -6.72
N GLY A 178 9.62 9.68 -7.57
CA GLY A 178 8.84 9.38 -8.77
C GLY A 178 7.38 9.05 -8.44
N LEU A 179 7.15 8.30 -7.38
CA LEU A 179 5.81 7.96 -6.92
C LEU A 179 5.06 9.20 -6.38
N MET A 180 5.74 10.04 -5.60
CA MET A 180 5.15 11.30 -5.12
C MET A 180 4.80 12.25 -6.29
N VAL A 181 5.65 12.32 -7.31
CA VAL A 181 5.33 13.08 -8.54
C VAL A 181 4.12 12.47 -9.25
N LEU A 182 4.01 11.16 -9.30
CA LEU A 182 2.85 10.47 -9.87
C LEU A 182 1.57 10.80 -9.08
N ASP A 183 1.63 10.86 -7.76
CA ASP A 183 0.52 11.28 -6.90
C ASP A 183 0.13 12.73 -7.15
N LEU A 184 1.11 13.63 -7.32
CA LEU A 184 0.84 15.02 -7.68
C LEU A 184 0.14 15.12 -9.03
N VAL A 185 0.63 14.41 -10.04
CA VAL A 185 0.00 14.38 -11.38
C VAL A 185 -1.42 13.82 -11.27
N ALA A 186 -1.62 12.74 -10.55
CA ALA A 186 -2.94 12.16 -10.31
C ALA A 186 -3.89 13.15 -9.63
N MET A 187 -3.44 13.91 -8.61
CA MET A 187 -4.24 14.95 -7.97
C MET A 187 -4.60 16.09 -8.94
N LEU A 188 -3.65 16.55 -9.75
CA LEU A 188 -3.92 17.63 -10.72
C LEU A 188 -4.93 17.22 -11.80
N PHE A 189 -4.92 15.95 -12.19
CA PHE A 189 -5.85 15.38 -13.16
C PHE A 189 -7.00 14.58 -12.51
N ALA A 190 -7.19 14.67 -11.20
CA ALA A 190 -8.17 13.85 -10.47
C ALA A 190 -9.61 14.03 -10.97
N ARG A 191 -10.04 15.26 -11.30
CA ARG A 191 -11.40 15.54 -11.79
C ARG A 191 -11.70 14.83 -13.11
N PRO A 192 -10.90 14.98 -14.20
CA PRO A 192 -11.14 14.25 -15.44
C PRO A 192 -10.97 12.74 -15.27
N ILE A 193 -10.00 12.29 -14.48
CA ILE A 193 -9.80 10.86 -14.23
C ILE A 193 -11.06 10.25 -13.60
N LEU A 194 -11.58 10.83 -12.53
CA LEU A 194 -12.78 10.30 -11.87
C LEU A 194 -14.02 10.40 -12.76
N LYS A 195 -14.16 11.45 -13.57
CA LYS A 195 -15.31 11.59 -14.48
C LYS A 195 -15.43 10.44 -15.47
N TYR A 196 -14.31 9.95 -16.01
CA TYR A 196 -14.31 8.90 -17.04
C TYR A 196 -13.99 7.50 -16.49
N LEU A 197 -13.25 7.41 -15.38
CA LEU A 197 -12.74 6.15 -14.84
C LEU A 197 -13.34 5.78 -13.48
N GLN A 198 -14.41 6.43 -13.02
CA GLN A 198 -14.98 6.16 -11.70
C GLN A 198 -15.34 4.67 -11.51
N MET A 199 -16.01 4.05 -12.49
CA MET A 199 -16.38 2.65 -12.43
C MET A 199 -15.16 1.69 -12.48
N PRO A 200 -14.24 1.81 -13.46
CA PRO A 200 -13.00 1.04 -13.42
C PRO A 200 -12.19 1.21 -12.14
N LEU A 201 -12.05 2.45 -11.64
CA LEU A 201 -11.31 2.71 -10.42
C LEU A 201 -11.94 2.02 -9.19
N MET A 202 -13.26 1.96 -9.12
CA MET A 202 -13.96 1.26 -8.04
C MET A 202 -13.64 -0.24 -8.06
N LEU A 203 -13.69 -0.87 -9.24
CA LEU A 203 -13.32 -2.28 -9.41
C LEU A 203 -11.84 -2.53 -9.08
N PHE A 204 -10.94 -1.68 -9.60
CA PHE A 204 -9.52 -1.74 -9.28
C PHE A 204 -9.26 -1.52 -7.79
N GLY A 205 -9.98 -0.62 -7.13
CA GLY A 205 -9.89 -0.38 -5.70
C GLY A 205 -10.23 -1.62 -4.89
N THR A 206 -11.27 -2.36 -5.27
CA THR A 206 -11.67 -3.62 -4.62
C THR A 206 -10.59 -4.68 -4.78
N VAL A 207 -10.13 -4.92 -6.02
CA VAL A 207 -9.06 -5.89 -6.31
C VAL A 207 -7.78 -5.51 -5.57
N LEU A 208 -7.40 -4.24 -5.60
CA LEU A 208 -6.24 -3.73 -4.90
C LEU A 208 -6.36 -3.91 -3.38
N GLY A 209 -7.55 -3.69 -2.81
CA GLY A 209 -7.85 -3.93 -1.41
C GLY A 209 -7.60 -5.39 -1.01
N ILE A 210 -8.11 -6.35 -1.80
CA ILE A 210 -7.90 -7.79 -1.56
C ILE A 210 -6.40 -8.14 -1.65
N ILE A 211 -5.68 -7.61 -2.65
CA ILE A 211 -4.23 -7.82 -2.78
C ILE A 211 -3.50 -7.25 -1.56
N GLN A 212 -3.89 -6.08 -1.05
CA GLN A 212 -3.28 -5.49 0.14
C GLN A 212 -3.55 -6.29 1.41
N VAL A 213 -4.74 -6.89 1.55
CA VAL A 213 -5.04 -7.83 2.66
C VAL A 213 -4.08 -9.02 2.61
N ALA A 214 -3.93 -9.63 1.43
CA ALA A 214 -3.02 -10.76 1.23
C ALA A 214 -1.54 -10.37 1.47
N LEU A 215 -1.13 -9.17 1.00
CA LEU A 215 0.21 -8.64 1.25
C LEU A 215 0.46 -8.39 2.74
N GLY A 216 -0.50 -7.81 3.47
CA GLY A 216 -0.40 -7.61 4.91
C GLY A 216 -0.14 -8.94 5.64
N LEU A 217 -0.91 -9.97 5.31
CA LEU A 217 -0.71 -11.31 5.88
C LEU A 217 0.63 -11.92 5.49
N SER A 218 1.05 -11.76 4.24
CA SER A 218 2.36 -12.23 3.76
C SER A 218 3.52 -11.57 4.51
N ILE A 219 3.46 -10.26 4.74
CA ILE A 219 4.48 -9.52 5.50
C ILE A 219 4.54 -9.99 6.95
N ILE A 220 3.40 -10.26 7.58
CA ILE A 220 3.33 -10.81 8.95
C ILE A 220 4.04 -12.17 8.99
N LEU A 221 3.68 -13.08 8.07
CA LEU A 221 4.27 -14.43 8.03
C LEU A 221 5.79 -14.37 7.81
N GLN A 222 6.27 -13.54 6.89
CA GLN A 222 7.70 -13.35 6.66
C GLN A 222 8.42 -12.73 7.86
N GLY A 223 7.77 -11.75 8.51
CA GLY A 223 8.30 -11.16 9.74
C GLY A 223 8.46 -12.19 10.86
N LEU A 224 7.49 -13.10 11.04
CA LEU A 224 7.54 -14.18 12.01
C LEU A 224 8.63 -15.22 11.68
N GLN A 225 8.82 -15.55 10.40
CA GLN A 225 9.91 -16.41 9.94
C GLN A 225 11.28 -15.78 10.22
N ASN A 226 11.45 -14.51 9.86
CA ASN A 226 12.71 -13.78 10.07
C ASN A 226 13.02 -13.54 11.56
N ALA A 227 11.99 -13.48 12.40
CA ALA A 227 12.13 -13.40 13.85
C ALA A 227 12.37 -14.78 14.52
N GLY A 228 12.35 -15.89 13.77
CA GLY A 228 12.57 -17.23 14.27
C GLY A 228 11.38 -17.89 14.98
N PHE A 229 10.18 -17.30 14.89
CA PHE A 229 8.98 -17.88 15.50
C PHE A 229 8.37 -19.03 14.69
N ILE A 230 8.62 -19.06 13.39
CA ILE A 230 8.10 -20.07 12.47
C ILE A 230 9.27 -20.58 11.61
N ALA A 231 9.36 -21.92 11.44
CA ALA A 231 10.37 -22.51 10.56
C ALA A 231 10.15 -22.07 9.09
N ALA A 232 11.21 -21.66 8.43
CA ALA A 232 11.17 -21.45 6.98
C ALA A 232 10.94 -22.81 6.31
N LYS A 233 9.96 -22.89 5.44
CA LYS A 233 9.60 -24.10 4.69
C LYS A 233 10.40 -24.16 3.40
#